data_51b00bd84af46862ae0a93c75aa69c8b
#
_entry.id   51b00bd84af46862ae0a93c75aa69c8b
#
_cell.length_a   1.000
_cell.length_b   1.000
_cell.length_c   1.000
_cell.angle_alpha   90.00
_cell.angle_beta   90.00
_cell.angle_gamma   90.00
#
_symmetry.space_group_name_H-M   'P 1'
#
loop_
_entity.id
_entity.type
_entity.pdbx_description
1 polymer ?
#
loop_
_entity_poly.entity_id
_entity_poly.type
_entity_poly.pdbx_seq_one_letter_code
_entity_poly.pdbx_strand_id
1 'polypeptide(L)'
;MKKEVCYTKTNKKRRVTGETGMKYADPYTPGAGFMPGHIAGRKETLERAEKYLNTIVLGYPQQSVIYYGLRGVGKTVLLNAIECKTDDMPILMGHIEIAEKRNFTQQITNYSKKFIHKMSFKETAKDFVSRVQDLLKAFTVTYNPEDQSFKVGMEEREYIVTGDLSEDLTDLFVAMGKMADKTGYAICFFVDDIQYMK
;
A
#
# COMPACT_ATOMS: atom_id res chain seq x y z
N MET A 1 -20.52 -6.84 18.44
CA MET A 1 -20.50 -5.57 17.66
C MET A 1 -19.05 -5.13 17.55
N LYS A 2 -18.40 -5.39 16.41
CA LYS A 2 -17.03 -4.91 16.12
C LYS A 2 -17.11 -3.44 15.72
N LYS A 3 -16.38 -2.57 16.43
CA LYS A 3 -16.28 -1.15 16.12
C LYS A 3 -15.32 -1.00 14.94
N GLU A 4 -15.82 -0.58 13.79
CA GLU A 4 -14.97 -0.20 12.65
C GLU A 4 -14.22 1.10 13.02
N VAL A 5 -12.90 1.01 13.09
CA VAL A 5 -12.01 2.17 13.29
C VAL A 5 -11.34 2.47 11.97
N CYS A 6 -11.81 3.47 11.26
CA CYS A 6 -11.19 3.93 10.03
C CYS A 6 -10.24 5.09 10.31
N TYR A 7 -9.02 5.02 9.81
CA TYR A 7 -8.03 6.10 9.93
C TYR A 7 -8.25 7.14 8.82
N THR A 8 -8.44 8.39 9.18
CA THR A 8 -8.33 9.50 8.22
C THR A 8 -6.86 9.90 8.08
N LYS A 9 -6.43 10.40 6.91
CA LYS A 9 -5.07 10.89 6.58
C LYS A 9 -4.45 11.88 7.60
N THR A 10 -5.20 12.34 8.55
CA THR A 10 -4.73 13.09 9.72
C THR A 10 -4.76 12.15 10.93
N ASN A 11 -3.63 11.69 11.39
CA ASN A 11 -3.27 10.84 12.53
C ASN A 11 -4.14 10.96 13.83
N LYS A 12 -5.45 11.11 13.73
CA LYS A 12 -6.38 11.10 14.87
C LYS A 12 -7.35 9.94 14.75
N LYS A 13 -7.13 8.89 15.56
CA LYS A 13 -8.16 7.89 15.87
C LYS A 13 -9.44 8.59 16.32
N ARG A 14 -10.43 8.71 15.46
CA ARG A 14 -11.78 9.01 15.92
C ARG A 14 -12.45 7.70 16.32
N ARG A 15 -12.54 7.46 17.63
CA ARG A 15 -13.46 6.46 18.16
C ARG A 15 -14.87 6.90 17.82
N VAL A 16 -15.54 6.18 16.93
CA VAL A 16 -16.99 6.30 16.79
C VAL A 16 -17.60 5.56 17.98
N THR A 17 -17.79 6.30 19.08
CA THR A 17 -18.62 5.82 20.18
C THR A 17 -20.06 5.88 19.72
N GLY A 18 -20.73 4.73 19.69
CA GLY A 18 -22.15 4.65 19.44
C GLY A 18 -22.94 5.50 20.45
N GLU A 19 -24.03 6.03 19.94
CA GLU A 19 -25.17 6.59 20.66
C GLU A 19 -24.85 7.64 21.73
N THR A 20 -24.75 8.91 21.27
CA THR A 20 -25.41 10.04 21.93
C THR A 20 -25.34 11.28 21.03
N GLY A 21 -26.49 11.70 20.55
CA GLY A 21 -26.77 13.15 20.45
C GLY A 21 -26.18 13.95 19.31
N MET A 22 -25.91 13.40 18.10
CA MET A 22 -25.68 14.25 16.95
C MET A 22 -26.97 14.41 16.10
N LYS A 23 -27.95 15.07 16.66
CA LYS A 23 -29.22 15.39 15.97
C LYS A 23 -29.07 16.38 14.79
N TYR A 24 -27.88 16.99 14.61
CA TYR A 24 -27.60 18.05 13.64
C TYR A 24 -26.22 17.98 13.00
N ALA A 25 -25.57 16.82 12.97
CA ALA A 25 -24.33 16.68 12.19
C ALA A 25 -24.69 16.63 10.71
N ASP A 26 -24.10 17.52 9.92
CA ASP A 26 -24.21 17.48 8.47
C ASP A 26 -23.69 16.11 7.97
N PRO A 27 -24.53 15.29 7.31
CA PRO A 27 -24.12 13.99 6.79
C PRO A 27 -23.12 14.14 5.62
N TYR A 28 -23.02 15.35 5.05
CA TYR A 28 -22.11 15.64 3.96
C TYR A 28 -20.74 16.05 4.51
N THR A 29 -19.72 15.31 4.14
CA THR A 29 -18.31 15.62 4.45
C THR A 29 -17.63 16.14 3.18
N PRO A 30 -17.69 17.47 2.90
CA PRO A 30 -17.05 18.02 1.72
C PRO A 30 -15.53 17.92 1.84
N GLY A 31 -14.88 17.36 0.82
CA GLY A 31 -13.44 17.24 0.75
C GLY A 31 -13.00 16.03 -0.08
N ALA A 32 -11.88 16.16 -0.82
CA ALA A 32 -11.35 15.08 -1.61
C ALA A 32 -10.82 13.96 -0.70
N GLY A 33 -11.32 12.73 -0.89
CA GLY A 33 -10.86 11.55 -0.16
C GLY A 33 -11.34 11.42 1.29
N PHE A 34 -12.20 12.33 1.79
CA PHE A 34 -12.81 12.18 3.11
C PHE A 34 -13.81 11.01 3.10
N MET A 35 -13.73 10.15 4.13
CA MET A 35 -14.66 9.04 4.30
C MET A 35 -16.02 9.57 4.79
N PRO A 36 -17.09 9.38 4.01
CA PRO A 36 -18.44 9.69 4.48
C PRO A 36 -18.86 8.67 5.55
N GLY A 37 -19.82 9.05 6.39
CA GLY A 37 -20.40 8.15 7.39
C GLY A 37 -21.10 6.93 6.80
N HIS A 38 -21.51 6.99 5.53
CA HIS A 38 -22.11 5.89 4.78
C HIS A 38 -21.73 5.97 3.31
N ILE A 39 -21.24 4.85 2.75
CA ILE A 39 -20.89 4.70 1.33
C ILE A 39 -22.05 4.00 0.63
N ALA A 40 -22.93 4.79 0.01
CA ALA A 40 -24.08 4.26 -0.70
C ALA A 40 -23.68 3.58 -2.03
N GLY A 41 -24.37 2.48 -2.39
CA GLY A 41 -24.23 1.81 -3.68
C GLY A 41 -22.90 1.11 -3.94
N ARG A 42 -22.05 0.93 -2.93
CA ARG A 42 -20.73 0.29 -3.08
C ARG A 42 -20.56 -1.01 -2.30
N LYS A 43 -21.62 -1.53 -1.71
CA LYS A 43 -21.58 -2.73 -0.86
C LYS A 43 -20.97 -3.93 -1.57
N GLU A 44 -21.45 -4.29 -2.75
CA GLU A 44 -20.94 -5.42 -3.54
C GLU A 44 -19.47 -5.25 -3.93
N THR A 45 -19.06 -4.01 -4.29
CA THR A 45 -17.67 -3.70 -4.64
C THR A 45 -16.74 -3.89 -3.45
N LEU A 46 -17.18 -3.45 -2.27
CA LEU A 46 -16.42 -3.59 -1.01
C LEU A 46 -16.33 -5.06 -0.57
N GLU A 47 -17.42 -5.82 -0.66
CA GLU A 47 -17.44 -7.25 -0.35
C GLU A 47 -16.53 -8.04 -1.31
N ARG A 48 -16.54 -7.68 -2.59
CA ARG A 48 -15.66 -8.28 -3.59
C ARG A 48 -14.18 -7.97 -3.31
N ALA A 49 -13.87 -6.72 -2.98
CA ALA A 49 -12.52 -6.32 -2.60
C ALA A 49 -12.03 -7.06 -1.35
N GLU A 50 -12.86 -7.17 -0.33
CA GLU A 50 -12.55 -7.91 0.90
C GLU A 50 -12.28 -9.40 0.61
N LYS A 51 -13.07 -10.01 -0.28
CA LYS A 51 -12.83 -11.37 -0.75
C LYS A 51 -11.46 -11.52 -1.44
N TYR A 52 -11.07 -10.57 -2.30
CA TYR A 52 -9.75 -10.57 -2.93
C TYR A 52 -8.63 -10.45 -1.90
N LEU A 53 -8.75 -9.54 -0.93
CA LEU A 53 -7.77 -9.37 0.13
C LEU A 53 -7.59 -10.64 0.97
N ASN A 54 -8.70 -11.28 1.36
CA ASN A 54 -8.66 -12.56 2.08
C ASN A 54 -7.99 -13.66 1.26
N THR A 55 -8.24 -13.70 -0.06
CA THR A 55 -7.64 -14.69 -0.96
C THR A 55 -6.13 -14.52 -1.07
N ILE A 56 -5.64 -13.27 -1.11
CA ILE A 56 -4.20 -12.95 -1.10
C ILE A 56 -3.55 -13.38 0.22
N VAL A 57 -4.22 -13.11 1.35
CA VAL A 57 -3.74 -13.55 2.69
C VAL A 57 -3.61 -15.06 2.79
N LEU A 58 -4.46 -15.81 2.11
CA LEU A 58 -4.39 -17.27 2.03
C LEU A 58 -3.30 -17.79 1.07
N GLY A 59 -2.52 -16.91 0.45
CA GLY A 59 -1.43 -17.26 -0.45
C GLY A 59 -1.85 -17.56 -1.89
N TYR A 60 -3.11 -17.33 -2.25
CA TYR A 60 -3.55 -17.53 -3.63
C TYR A 60 -3.29 -16.28 -4.48
N PRO A 61 -2.67 -16.44 -5.67
CA PRO A 61 -2.39 -15.32 -6.54
C PRO A 61 -3.67 -14.66 -7.04
N GLN A 62 -3.68 -13.35 -7.06
CA GLN A 62 -4.79 -12.55 -7.59
C GLN A 62 -4.27 -11.56 -8.63
N GLN A 63 -5.12 -11.25 -9.61
CA GLN A 63 -4.84 -10.22 -10.58
C GLN A 63 -5.04 -8.83 -9.96
N SER A 64 -4.33 -7.84 -10.49
CA SER A 64 -4.55 -6.44 -10.13
C SER A 64 -5.96 -6.00 -10.51
N VAL A 65 -6.59 -5.20 -9.64
CA VAL A 65 -7.95 -4.68 -9.85
C VAL A 65 -7.86 -3.19 -10.15
N ILE A 66 -8.51 -2.76 -11.23
CA ILE A 66 -8.57 -1.36 -11.63
C ILE A 66 -10.00 -0.85 -11.45
N TYR A 67 -10.17 0.18 -10.62
CA TYR A 67 -11.42 0.92 -10.46
C TYR A 67 -11.39 2.15 -11.35
N TYR A 68 -12.22 2.15 -12.39
CA TYR A 68 -12.30 3.27 -13.34
C TYR A 68 -13.69 3.95 -13.30
N GLY A 69 -13.75 5.19 -13.78
CA GLY A 69 -14.99 5.97 -13.82
C GLY A 69 -14.72 7.46 -13.90
N LEU A 70 -15.77 8.25 -14.04
CA LEU A 70 -15.71 9.70 -14.16
C LEU A 70 -15.05 10.36 -12.94
N ARG A 71 -14.60 11.60 -13.10
CA ARG A 71 -14.12 12.40 -11.98
C ARG A 71 -15.27 12.67 -11.00
N GLY A 72 -14.99 12.62 -9.70
CA GLY A 72 -15.99 12.92 -8.66
C GLY A 72 -16.88 11.73 -8.24
N VAL A 73 -16.81 10.56 -8.89
CA VAL A 73 -17.65 9.39 -8.53
C VAL A 73 -17.17 8.63 -7.27
N GLY A 74 -16.21 9.19 -6.52
CA GLY A 74 -15.75 8.62 -5.25
C GLY A 74 -14.73 7.48 -5.37
N LYS A 75 -13.88 7.45 -6.42
CA LYS A 75 -12.83 6.42 -6.57
C LYS A 75 -11.85 6.42 -5.41
N THR A 76 -11.32 7.57 -5.02
CA THR A 76 -10.42 7.73 -3.86
C THR A 76 -11.09 7.32 -2.56
N VAL A 77 -12.37 7.65 -2.37
CA VAL A 77 -13.15 7.22 -1.18
C VAL A 77 -13.31 5.70 -1.16
N LEU A 78 -13.60 5.10 -2.31
CA LEU A 78 -13.68 3.64 -2.43
C LEU A 78 -12.34 2.99 -2.10
N LEU A 79 -11.24 3.51 -2.65
CA LEU A 79 -9.88 3.00 -2.40
C LEU A 79 -9.55 3.08 -0.91
N ASN A 80 -9.80 4.22 -0.26
CA ASN A 80 -9.60 4.40 1.17
C ASN A 80 -10.48 3.43 2.00
N ALA A 81 -11.72 3.16 1.56
CA ALA A 81 -12.59 2.21 2.24
C ALA A 81 -12.09 0.76 2.15
N ILE A 82 -11.52 0.37 1.01
CA ILE A 82 -10.90 -0.94 0.83
C ILE A 82 -9.62 -1.03 1.67
N GLU A 83 -8.82 0.03 1.70
CA GLU A 83 -7.62 0.14 2.51
C GLU A 83 -7.92 -0.08 4.00
N CYS A 84 -9.00 0.51 4.52
CA CYS A 84 -9.43 0.28 5.91
C CYS A 84 -9.75 -1.20 6.22
N LYS A 85 -10.08 -2.01 5.22
CA LYS A 85 -10.30 -3.46 5.42
C LYS A 85 -9.01 -4.22 5.68
N THR A 86 -7.86 -3.66 5.33
CA THR A 86 -6.56 -4.30 5.57
C THR A 86 -6.04 -4.15 7.00
N ASP A 87 -6.63 -3.27 7.81
CA ASP A 87 -6.14 -2.95 9.16
C ASP A 87 -6.07 -4.17 10.09
N ASP A 88 -7.03 -5.09 9.97
CA ASP A 88 -7.13 -6.31 10.78
C ASP A 88 -6.53 -7.55 10.08
N MET A 89 -5.89 -7.37 8.91
CA MET A 89 -5.32 -8.45 8.10
C MET A 89 -3.78 -8.44 8.17
N PRO A 90 -3.10 -9.58 7.99
CA PRO A 90 -1.64 -9.62 7.89
C PRO A 90 -1.16 -9.09 6.53
N ILE A 91 -1.59 -7.89 6.16
CA ILE A 91 -1.26 -7.21 4.91
C ILE A 91 -0.35 -6.02 5.20
N LEU A 92 0.76 -5.95 4.46
CA LEU A 92 1.63 -4.78 4.39
C LEU A 92 1.11 -3.89 3.27
N MET A 93 0.48 -2.79 3.65
CA MET A 93 -0.21 -1.92 2.71
C MET A 93 0.61 -0.67 2.40
N GLY A 94 0.72 -0.33 1.11
CA GLY A 94 1.29 0.90 0.60
C GLY A 94 0.28 1.69 -0.22
N HIS A 95 0.03 2.94 0.17
CA HIS A 95 -0.83 3.85 -0.59
C HIS A 95 0.04 4.83 -1.39
N ILE A 96 -0.01 4.72 -2.71
CA ILE A 96 0.75 5.52 -3.66
C ILE A 96 -0.21 6.47 -4.36
N GLU A 97 0.07 7.75 -4.29
CA GLU A 97 -0.67 8.78 -5.01
C GLU A 97 0.20 9.33 -6.15
N ILE A 98 -0.25 9.16 -7.39
CA ILE A 98 0.44 9.68 -8.56
C ILE A 98 0.11 11.16 -8.71
N ALA A 99 1.12 12.02 -8.59
CA ALA A 99 0.99 13.47 -8.76
C ALA A 99 2.27 14.04 -9.39
N GLU A 100 2.16 15.17 -10.10
CA GLU A 100 3.29 15.78 -10.82
C GLU A 100 4.54 16.03 -9.94
N LYS A 101 4.34 16.28 -8.64
CA LYS A 101 5.42 16.56 -7.68
C LYS A 101 5.84 15.35 -6.84
N ARG A 102 5.25 14.17 -7.07
CA ARG A 102 5.53 12.97 -6.29
C ARG A 102 6.19 11.93 -7.18
N ASN A 103 7.43 11.62 -6.88
CA ASN A 103 8.16 10.57 -7.58
C ASN A 103 7.58 9.19 -7.19
N PHE A 104 7.09 8.43 -8.18
CA PHE A 104 6.52 7.10 -8.00
C PHE A 104 7.56 6.12 -7.43
N THR A 105 8.76 6.08 -8.00
CA THR A 105 9.83 5.17 -7.57
C THR A 105 10.27 5.47 -6.14
N GLN A 106 10.29 6.76 -5.73
CA GLN A 106 10.57 7.16 -4.35
C GLN A 106 9.50 6.64 -3.36
N GLN A 107 8.22 6.69 -3.74
CA GLN A 107 7.14 6.15 -2.90
C GLN A 107 7.27 4.63 -2.76
N ILE A 108 7.53 3.90 -3.85
CA ILE A 108 7.80 2.46 -3.83
C ILE A 108 8.98 2.15 -2.90
N THR A 109 10.11 2.84 -3.07
CA THR A 109 11.29 2.67 -2.21
C THR A 109 10.95 2.84 -0.73
N ASN A 110 10.21 3.90 -0.38
CA ASN A 110 9.85 4.20 1.00
C ASN A 110 8.94 3.14 1.62
N TYR A 111 7.96 2.62 0.87
CA TYR A 111 7.11 1.51 1.34
C TYR A 111 7.89 0.21 1.44
N SER A 112 8.74 -0.10 0.46
CA SER A 112 9.59 -1.29 0.46
C SER A 112 10.51 -1.32 1.69
N LYS A 113 11.16 -0.19 2.04
CA LYS A 113 11.95 -0.07 3.28
C LYS A 113 11.13 -0.41 4.53
N LYS A 114 9.91 0.14 4.65
CA LYS A 114 9.02 -0.11 5.80
C LYS A 114 8.59 -1.58 5.86
N PHE A 115 8.28 -2.19 4.72
CA PHE A 115 7.84 -3.58 4.65
C PHE A 115 8.97 -4.54 5.01
N ILE A 116 10.16 -4.35 4.43
CA ILE A 116 11.34 -5.15 4.73
C ILE A 116 11.67 -5.02 6.23
N HIS A 117 11.67 -3.80 6.77
CA HIS A 117 11.91 -3.60 8.20
C HIS A 117 10.87 -4.37 9.05
N LYS A 118 9.57 -4.30 8.74
CA LYS A 118 8.54 -5.02 9.49
C LYS A 118 8.68 -6.54 9.38
N MET A 119 9.06 -7.06 8.21
CA MET A 119 9.28 -8.49 7.99
C MET A 119 10.59 -9.00 8.63
N SER A 120 11.63 -8.16 8.72
CA SER A 120 12.95 -8.54 9.24
C SER A 120 12.98 -8.97 10.71
N PHE A 121 11.96 -8.61 11.49
CA PHE A 121 11.81 -9.05 12.88
C PHE A 121 11.47 -10.54 13.03
N LYS A 122 11.04 -11.21 11.94
CA LYS A 122 10.75 -12.64 11.98
C LYS A 122 12.00 -13.45 11.64
N GLU A 123 12.29 -14.49 12.44
CA GLU A 123 13.46 -15.35 12.22
C GLU A 123 13.48 -16.02 10.84
N THR A 124 12.29 -16.36 10.33
CA THR A 124 12.09 -16.96 9.00
C THR A 124 12.53 -16.06 7.84
N ALA A 125 12.74 -14.77 8.10
CA ALA A 125 13.14 -13.80 7.09
C ALA A 125 14.67 -13.68 6.92
N LYS A 126 15.50 -14.17 7.86
CA LYS A 126 16.94 -13.89 7.93
C LYS A 126 17.68 -14.14 6.62
N ASP A 127 17.39 -15.25 5.94
CA ASP A 127 18.05 -15.63 4.68
C ASP A 127 17.64 -14.75 3.49
N PHE A 128 16.51 -14.07 3.59
CA PHE A 128 15.96 -13.23 2.53
C PHE A 128 16.24 -11.73 2.71
N VAL A 129 16.44 -11.28 3.96
CA VAL A 129 16.59 -9.86 4.29
C VAL A 129 17.73 -9.22 3.52
N SER A 130 18.94 -9.82 3.56
CA SER A 130 20.11 -9.26 2.89
C SER A 130 19.87 -9.13 1.39
N ARG A 131 19.38 -10.19 0.76
CA ARG A 131 19.11 -10.22 -0.67
C ARG A 131 18.08 -9.17 -1.12
N VAL A 132 16.97 -9.05 -0.38
CA VAL A 132 15.92 -8.05 -0.71
C VAL A 132 16.41 -6.63 -0.44
N GLN A 133 17.22 -6.44 0.62
CA GLN A 133 17.84 -5.15 0.90
C GLN A 133 18.84 -4.73 -0.17
N ASP A 134 19.66 -5.65 -0.67
CA ASP A 134 20.64 -5.36 -1.71
C ASP A 134 19.94 -5.00 -3.02
N LEU A 135 18.87 -5.73 -3.39
CA LEU A 135 18.05 -5.41 -4.55
C LEU A 135 17.37 -4.04 -4.40
N LEU A 136 16.81 -3.73 -3.23
CA LEU A 136 16.21 -2.43 -2.96
C LEU A 136 17.25 -1.29 -2.99
N LYS A 137 18.49 -1.53 -2.54
CA LYS A 137 19.58 -0.56 -2.64
C LYS A 137 19.90 -0.28 -4.11
N ALA A 138 20.10 -1.32 -4.92
CA ALA A 138 20.39 -1.20 -6.35
C ALA A 138 19.26 -0.41 -7.07
N PHE A 139 18.01 -0.77 -6.81
CA PHE A 139 16.83 -0.05 -7.33
C PHE A 139 16.83 1.42 -6.90
N THR A 140 17.11 1.71 -5.62
CA THR A 140 17.10 3.07 -5.10
C THR A 140 18.21 3.92 -5.71
N VAL A 141 19.42 3.41 -5.86
CA VAL A 141 20.52 4.13 -6.48
C VAL A 141 20.25 4.46 -7.94
N THR A 142 19.61 3.54 -8.66
CA THR A 142 19.29 3.72 -10.08
C THR A 142 18.17 4.73 -10.31
N TYR A 143 17.06 4.61 -9.57
CA TYR A 143 15.84 5.39 -9.84
C TYR A 143 15.64 6.58 -8.91
N ASN A 144 16.34 6.64 -7.79
CA ASN A 144 16.25 7.71 -6.79
C ASN A 144 17.65 8.14 -6.30
N PRO A 145 18.52 8.65 -7.17
CA PRO A 145 19.91 8.95 -6.84
C PRO A 145 20.08 10.04 -5.77
N GLU A 146 19.05 10.84 -5.52
CA GLU A 146 19.02 11.85 -4.46
C GLU A 146 18.77 11.25 -3.06
N ASP A 147 18.30 10.01 -2.97
CA ASP A 147 18.08 9.33 -1.69
C ASP A 147 19.42 8.86 -1.08
N GLN A 148 19.93 9.65 -0.12
CA GLN A 148 21.20 9.39 0.52
C GLN A 148 21.19 8.24 1.55
N SER A 149 20.05 7.62 1.81
CA SER A 149 19.91 6.61 2.87
C SER A 149 20.75 5.34 2.64
N PHE A 150 21.24 5.12 1.42
CA PHE A 150 22.07 3.97 1.05
C PHE A 150 23.48 4.32 0.58
N LYS A 151 23.91 5.57 0.66
CA LYS A 151 25.24 6.00 0.18
C LYS A 151 26.42 5.55 1.05
N VAL A 152 26.17 4.96 2.23
CA VAL A 152 27.22 4.49 3.15
C VAL A 152 27.23 2.97 3.15
N GLY A 153 28.28 2.37 2.58
CA GLY A 153 28.56 0.93 2.67
C GLY A 153 28.23 0.12 1.41
N MET A 154 28.65 0.60 0.24
CA MET A 154 28.71 -0.23 -0.96
C MET A 154 29.86 -1.23 -0.86
N GLU A 155 29.62 -2.43 -0.29
CA GLU A 155 30.34 -3.62 -0.72
C GLU A 155 29.69 -4.09 -2.02
N GLU A 156 30.50 -4.23 -3.05
CA GLU A 156 30.11 -4.68 -4.41
C GLU A 156 29.52 -6.09 -4.38
N ARG A 157 28.22 -6.19 -4.18
CA ARG A 157 27.48 -7.36 -4.66
C ARG A 157 26.72 -6.93 -5.90
N GLU A 158 27.17 -7.43 -7.05
CA GLU A 158 26.58 -7.22 -8.37
C GLU A 158 25.11 -7.70 -8.40
N TYR A 159 24.18 -6.84 -8.02
CA TYR A 159 22.83 -6.95 -8.52
C TYR A 159 22.72 -6.09 -9.78
N ILE A 160 22.60 -6.76 -10.91
CA ILE A 160 22.41 -6.12 -12.20
C ILE A 160 21.01 -5.56 -12.23
N VAL A 161 20.88 -4.26 -12.04
CA VAL A 161 19.67 -3.50 -12.36
C VAL A 161 19.74 -3.28 -13.88
N THR A 162 18.69 -3.69 -14.58
CA THR A 162 18.69 -3.66 -16.07
C THR A 162 18.56 -2.25 -16.61
N GLY A 163 18.04 -1.30 -15.80
CA GLY A 163 17.68 0.05 -16.20
C GLY A 163 16.28 0.12 -16.86
N ASP A 164 15.60 -1.01 -17.03
CA ASP A 164 14.18 -1.07 -17.37
C ASP A 164 13.36 -1.07 -16.08
N LEU A 165 12.62 0.01 -15.84
CA LEU A 165 11.84 0.19 -14.62
C LEU A 165 10.83 -0.93 -14.39
N SER A 166 10.21 -1.47 -15.43
CA SER A 166 9.21 -2.52 -15.34
C SER A 166 9.82 -3.84 -14.88
N GLU A 167 10.97 -4.18 -15.44
CA GLU A 167 11.72 -5.39 -15.12
C GLU A 167 12.27 -5.32 -13.71
N ASP A 168 12.94 -4.21 -13.37
CA ASP A 168 13.53 -4.00 -12.05
C ASP A 168 12.48 -3.94 -10.92
N LEU A 169 11.30 -3.35 -11.18
CA LEU A 169 10.16 -3.39 -10.25
C LEU A 169 9.63 -4.81 -10.07
N THR A 170 9.57 -5.57 -11.14
CA THR A 170 9.10 -6.96 -11.11
C THR A 170 10.01 -7.79 -10.21
N ASP A 171 11.32 -7.67 -10.39
CA ASP A 171 12.31 -8.39 -9.58
C ASP A 171 12.23 -8.00 -8.10
N LEU A 172 12.10 -6.71 -7.81
CA LEU A 172 11.92 -6.21 -6.45
C LEU A 172 10.65 -6.78 -5.81
N PHE A 173 9.52 -6.74 -6.52
CA PHE A 173 8.24 -7.22 -5.99
C PHE A 173 8.21 -8.73 -5.83
N VAL A 174 8.82 -9.48 -6.74
CA VAL A 174 8.97 -10.95 -6.60
C VAL A 174 9.81 -11.32 -5.39
N ALA A 175 10.94 -10.61 -5.18
CA ALA A 175 11.79 -10.84 -4.02
C ALA A 175 11.07 -10.51 -2.70
N MET A 176 10.38 -9.37 -2.65
CA MET A 176 9.58 -8.96 -1.50
C MET A 176 8.42 -9.91 -1.24
N GLY A 177 7.74 -10.38 -2.29
CA GLY A 177 6.64 -11.35 -2.19
C GLY A 177 7.09 -12.67 -1.58
N LYS A 178 8.23 -13.21 -2.00
CA LYS A 178 8.84 -14.42 -1.41
C LYS A 178 9.16 -14.24 0.08
N MET A 179 9.68 -13.06 0.45
CA MET A 179 9.93 -12.73 1.86
C MET A 179 8.63 -12.61 2.66
N ALA A 180 7.60 -12.00 2.08
CA ALA A 180 6.29 -11.84 2.72
C ALA A 180 5.63 -13.19 2.97
N ASP A 181 5.64 -14.10 1.99
CA ASP A 181 5.13 -15.47 2.12
C ASP A 181 5.80 -16.21 3.30
N LYS A 182 7.13 -16.20 3.38
CA LYS A 182 7.90 -16.82 4.47
C LYS A 182 7.62 -16.20 5.85
N THR A 183 7.20 -14.95 5.89
CA THR A 183 6.91 -14.24 7.13
C THR A 183 5.41 -14.22 7.48
N GLY A 184 4.55 -14.82 6.65
CA GLY A 184 3.09 -14.86 6.84
C GLY A 184 2.42 -13.49 6.67
N TYR A 185 3.01 -12.64 5.83
CA TYR A 185 2.40 -11.39 5.38
C TYR A 185 2.02 -11.48 3.90
N ALA A 186 1.03 -10.68 3.52
CA ALA A 186 0.79 -10.33 2.13
C ALA A 186 1.19 -8.87 1.90
N ILE A 187 1.48 -8.48 0.66
CA ILE A 187 1.80 -7.11 0.28
C ILE A 187 0.74 -6.62 -0.69
N CYS A 188 0.22 -5.42 -0.46
CA CYS A 188 -0.75 -4.78 -1.34
C CYS A 188 -0.40 -3.30 -1.54
N PHE A 189 -0.33 -2.87 -2.80
CA PHE A 189 -0.19 -1.48 -3.17
C PHE A 189 -1.51 -0.94 -3.71
N PHE A 190 -1.97 0.15 -3.12
CA PHE A 190 -3.11 0.95 -3.60
C PHE A 190 -2.55 2.14 -4.36
N VAL A 191 -2.86 2.23 -5.64
CA VAL A 191 -2.37 3.31 -6.51
C VAL A 191 -3.54 4.20 -6.90
N ASP A 192 -3.53 5.44 -6.42
CA ASP A 192 -4.54 6.44 -6.79
C ASP A 192 -4.01 7.36 -7.89
N ASP A 193 -4.93 7.90 -8.68
CA ASP A 193 -4.63 8.85 -9.75
C ASP A 193 -3.64 8.36 -10.82
N ILE A 194 -3.68 7.06 -11.16
CA ILE A 194 -2.79 6.40 -12.14
C ILE A 194 -2.77 7.07 -13.52
N GLN A 195 -3.82 7.83 -13.87
CA GLN A 195 -3.90 8.57 -15.14
C GLN A 195 -2.84 9.69 -15.27
N TYR A 196 -2.18 10.08 -14.19
CA TYR A 196 -1.10 11.07 -14.19
C TYR A 196 0.30 10.44 -14.28
N MET A 197 0.38 9.12 -14.40
CA MET A 197 1.65 8.43 -14.64
C MET A 197 2.13 8.75 -16.06
N LYS A 198 3.34 9.30 -16.17
CA LYS A 198 4.01 9.64 -17.43
C LYS A 198 5.06 8.60 -17.74
#